data_fff2519d7738850abdcc2fcf7e1a9d7e
#
_entry.id   fff2519d7738850abdcc2fcf7e1a9d7e
#
_cell.length_a   1.000
_cell.length_b   1.000
_cell.length_c   1.000
_cell.angle_alpha   90.00
_cell.angle_beta   90.00
_cell.angle_gamma   90.00
#
_symmetry.space_group_name_H-M   'P 1'
#
loop_
_entity.id
_entity.type
_entity.pdbx_description
1 polymer ?
#
loop_
_entity_poly.entity_id
_entity_poly.type
_entity_poly.pdbx_seq_one_letter_code
_entity_poly.pdbx_strand_id
1 'polypeptide(L)'
;MCLILAIDKPDDVFPAQLLTTSLAVRYDIMTKKRIFLFLCAGLIQSVSAQTISIPTDAQQAAKRVRPEAIEAHMRYLSDDKLQGRKPGTPGFELAAQYVEKQFTELGFKPAGQKGGFRQAVPLRKAQVRDEGSTMALIQDGSTRQLTYGKNFFLSPNYNAAISEVSAPVVFVGFGVSAPELGYDDYAGVDVRGKIVACFNGAPSTFPSNQRAYSNSAKQEVAATRGAIGIITFSLPTDVSARIESNAPRNRQATYRWTDANGQAQRTYSQLKVIASMGDETARSLFAKADKTFEEARLTANKNQPQSFPLNISAQARTQTEITDGLIGENIIGLLPGTDPKLKDEYVVYVSHLDHLGITRPIKGDSINNGAHDNASGVSINLEAARLFSTLPKKPRRSILFVALTGEEMGLLGSDYFASNPTVPKDKIVANLCLDMPFFFHPLLDIVPYGSEHSSMKGAVEAAAKFVGVQIAQDPIPEQSVFMRSDHFSFVRQGIPAIYVKSGSTTGDDRNGTKLNLDWRATIYHTPQDDMNQPFDWTAAARHVQLQFLIGYLTAQANDRPVWNAGDFFGTKFGSKASVK
;
A
#
# COMPACT_ATOMS: atom_id res chain seq x y z
N MET A 1 23.41 -22.83 -33.39
CA MET A 1 23.79 -24.17 -33.94
C MET A 1 22.72 -25.12 -33.40
N CYS A 2 21.87 -25.56 -34.32
CA CYS A 2 20.75 -26.48 -34.05
C CYS A 2 21.25 -27.84 -33.59
N LEU A 3 20.51 -28.48 -32.71
CA LEU A 3 20.24 -29.91 -32.88
C LEU A 3 18.85 -30.24 -32.29
N ILE A 4 17.97 -30.60 -33.21
CA ILE A 4 16.69 -31.28 -33.03
C ILE A 4 17.02 -32.77 -32.96
N LEU A 5 16.41 -33.53 -32.08
CA LEU A 5 16.12 -34.94 -32.33
C LEU A 5 14.76 -35.30 -31.69
N ALA A 6 13.93 -35.84 -32.56
CA ALA A 6 12.53 -36.23 -32.37
C ALA A 6 12.44 -37.77 -32.23
N ILE A 7 11.22 -38.20 -31.81
CA ILE A 7 10.55 -39.48 -32.12
C ILE A 7 10.95 -40.70 -31.27
N ASP A 8 10.01 -41.34 -30.54
CA ASP A 8 9.17 -42.41 -31.06
C ASP A 8 8.08 -42.83 -30.04
N LYS A 9 6.86 -43.02 -30.55
CA LYS A 9 5.83 -43.91 -30.00
C LYS A 9 6.00 -45.30 -30.67
N PRO A 10 5.52 -46.41 -30.09
CA PRO A 10 4.21 -46.88 -30.55
C PRO A 10 3.31 -47.58 -29.50
N ASP A 11 2.04 -47.46 -29.83
CA ASP A 11 0.84 -48.30 -29.66
C ASP A 11 1.01 -49.70 -29.04
N ASP A 12 0.05 -50.10 -28.20
CA ASP A 12 -0.61 -51.37 -28.30
C ASP A 12 -2.04 -51.39 -27.70
N VAL A 13 -2.90 -52.16 -28.38
CA VAL A 13 -4.33 -52.14 -28.44
C VAL A 13 -4.93 -53.38 -27.77
N PHE A 14 -5.96 -53.20 -26.91
CA PHE A 14 -7.14 -54.06 -26.56
C PHE A 14 -6.97 -55.55 -26.22
N PRO A 15 -7.96 -56.25 -25.52
CA PRO A 15 -9.42 -56.07 -25.63
C PRO A 15 -10.25 -56.14 -24.34
N ALA A 16 -11.50 -55.70 -24.52
CA ALA A 16 -12.62 -55.85 -23.62
C ALA A 16 -13.10 -57.31 -23.43
N GLN A 17 -13.60 -57.64 -22.25
CA GLN A 17 -14.59 -58.69 -22.10
C GLN A 17 -15.67 -58.30 -21.09
N LEU A 18 -16.90 -58.32 -21.59
CA LEU A 18 -18.16 -58.33 -20.87
C LEU A 18 -18.31 -59.60 -20.00
N LEU A 19 -18.90 -59.44 -18.84
CA LEU A 19 -19.71 -60.51 -18.23
C LEU A 19 -20.87 -59.87 -17.44
N THR A 20 -22.03 -60.05 -18.02
CA THR A 20 -23.36 -59.91 -17.41
C THR A 20 -23.67 -61.03 -16.44
N THR A 21 -24.20 -60.74 -15.29
CA THR A 21 -25.13 -61.67 -14.58
C THR A 21 -26.21 -60.88 -13.87
N SER A 22 -27.41 -61.12 -14.34
CA SER A 22 -28.68 -60.75 -13.74
C SER A 22 -28.99 -61.65 -12.53
N LEU A 23 -29.58 -61.10 -11.48
CA LEU A 23 -30.50 -61.86 -10.64
C LEU A 23 -31.59 -60.94 -10.09
N ALA A 24 -32.79 -61.22 -10.55
CA ALA A 24 -34.04 -60.69 -10.03
C ALA A 24 -34.51 -61.52 -8.81
N VAL A 25 -34.94 -60.86 -7.76
CA VAL A 25 -35.89 -61.49 -6.78
C VAL A 25 -36.90 -60.44 -6.31
N ARG A 26 -38.10 -60.63 -6.76
CA ARG A 26 -39.45 -60.56 -6.18
C ARG A 26 -39.84 -59.48 -5.20
N TYR A 27 -40.88 -58.80 -5.65
CA TYR A 27 -41.92 -58.09 -4.88
C TYR A 27 -42.39 -58.83 -3.61
N ASP A 28 -42.66 -58.10 -2.55
CA ASP A 28 -43.88 -58.33 -1.76
C ASP A 28 -44.47 -57.00 -1.25
N ILE A 29 -45.75 -57.00 -1.03
CA ILE A 29 -46.72 -55.91 -1.05
C ILE A 29 -47.10 -55.52 0.40
N MET A 30 -47.47 -54.22 0.50
CA MET A 30 -48.34 -53.60 1.52
C MET A 30 -47.69 -53.04 2.79
N THR A 31 -47.63 -51.68 2.87
CA THR A 31 -48.64 -50.98 3.71
C THR A 31 -48.58 -49.44 3.46
N LYS A 32 -49.75 -48.87 3.37
CA LYS A 32 -50.05 -47.47 3.19
C LYS A 32 -49.40 -46.59 4.26
N LYS A 33 -48.52 -45.64 3.89
CA LYS A 33 -48.33 -44.40 4.63
C LYS A 33 -48.19 -43.25 3.64
N ARG A 34 -49.00 -42.22 3.88
CA ARG A 34 -49.14 -40.99 3.12
C ARG A 34 -47.78 -40.32 2.89
N ILE A 35 -47.35 -40.21 1.66
CA ILE A 35 -46.21 -39.40 1.27
C ILE A 35 -46.77 -37.99 1.09
N PHE A 36 -46.45 -37.09 2.03
CA PHE A 36 -46.55 -35.67 1.83
C PHE A 36 -45.39 -35.25 0.90
N LEU A 37 -45.72 -34.99 -0.35
CA LEU A 37 -44.80 -34.36 -1.28
C LEU A 37 -44.64 -32.88 -0.84
N PHE A 38 -43.58 -32.58 -0.08
CA PHE A 38 -43.10 -31.19 0.04
C PHE A 38 -42.46 -30.84 -1.29
N LEU A 39 -43.15 -30.07 -2.13
CA LEU A 39 -42.55 -29.31 -3.19
C LEU A 39 -41.72 -28.21 -2.52
N CYS A 40 -40.45 -28.47 -2.27
CA CYS A 40 -39.47 -27.39 -2.09
C CYS A 40 -39.25 -26.72 -3.44
N ALA A 41 -40.12 -25.76 -3.79
CA ALA A 41 -39.81 -24.77 -4.77
C ALA A 41 -38.64 -23.93 -4.17
N GLY A 42 -37.42 -24.34 -4.49
CA GLY A 42 -36.24 -23.53 -4.26
C GLY A 42 -36.42 -22.24 -5.04
N LEU A 43 -36.82 -21.19 -4.37
CA LEU A 43 -36.64 -19.83 -4.83
C LEU A 43 -35.11 -19.63 -4.93
N ILE A 44 -34.55 -19.96 -6.09
CA ILE A 44 -33.29 -19.37 -6.53
C ILE A 44 -33.63 -17.89 -6.69
N GLN A 45 -33.45 -17.12 -5.65
CA GLN A 45 -33.31 -15.70 -5.79
C GLN A 45 -32.05 -15.50 -6.60
N SER A 46 -32.21 -15.36 -7.91
CA SER A 46 -31.21 -14.73 -8.76
C SER A 46 -30.99 -13.36 -8.15
N VAL A 47 -29.89 -13.19 -7.41
CA VAL A 47 -29.38 -11.87 -7.06
C VAL A 47 -28.98 -11.27 -8.42
N SER A 48 -29.96 -10.65 -9.07
CA SER A 48 -29.69 -9.75 -10.17
C SER A 48 -28.75 -8.70 -9.61
N ALA A 49 -27.49 -8.74 -9.99
CA ALA A 49 -26.58 -7.65 -9.71
C ALA A 49 -27.26 -6.38 -10.25
N GLN A 50 -27.81 -5.57 -9.35
CA GLN A 50 -28.45 -4.31 -9.72
C GLN A 50 -27.38 -3.48 -10.41
N THR A 51 -27.52 -3.32 -11.73
CA THR A 51 -26.61 -2.47 -12.49
C THR A 51 -26.77 -1.04 -11.93
N ILE A 52 -25.70 -0.53 -11.32
CA ILE A 52 -25.70 0.82 -10.77
C ILE A 52 -25.87 1.80 -11.92
N SER A 53 -26.98 2.55 -11.92
CA SER A 53 -27.28 3.57 -12.93
C SER A 53 -26.62 4.89 -12.55
N ILE A 54 -25.91 5.50 -13.49
CA ILE A 54 -25.33 6.83 -13.33
C ILE A 54 -26.40 7.86 -13.71
N PRO A 55 -26.80 8.79 -12.78
CA PRO A 55 -27.77 9.84 -13.09
C PRO A 55 -27.31 10.75 -14.22
N THR A 56 -28.26 11.26 -15.00
CA THR A 56 -28.00 12.09 -16.19
C THR A 56 -27.13 13.31 -15.88
N ASP A 57 -27.36 13.99 -14.75
CA ASP A 57 -26.56 15.15 -14.34
C ASP A 57 -25.08 14.78 -14.12
N ALA A 58 -24.81 13.62 -13.51
CA ALA A 58 -23.45 13.12 -13.34
C ALA A 58 -22.81 12.72 -14.67
N GLN A 59 -23.56 12.08 -15.57
CA GLN A 59 -23.09 11.77 -16.92
C GLN A 59 -22.70 13.04 -17.69
N GLN A 60 -23.56 14.08 -17.62
CA GLN A 60 -23.30 15.36 -18.27
C GLN A 60 -22.11 16.09 -17.63
N ALA A 61 -21.97 16.04 -16.29
CA ALA A 61 -20.82 16.61 -15.61
C ALA A 61 -19.51 15.91 -16.02
N ALA A 62 -19.50 14.58 -16.03
CA ALA A 62 -18.33 13.81 -16.45
C ALA A 62 -17.84 14.14 -17.88
N LYS A 63 -18.75 14.51 -18.79
CA LYS A 63 -18.41 14.94 -20.16
C LYS A 63 -17.79 16.34 -20.25
N ARG A 64 -17.81 17.13 -19.16
CA ARG A 64 -17.28 18.51 -19.11
C ARG A 64 -15.85 18.60 -18.55
N VAL A 65 -15.12 17.51 -18.55
CA VAL A 65 -13.69 17.51 -18.22
C VAL A 65 -12.93 18.39 -19.18
N ARG A 66 -11.98 19.16 -18.67
CA ARG A 66 -11.13 20.08 -19.45
C ARG A 66 -9.69 19.59 -19.40
N PRO A 67 -9.22 18.90 -20.45
CA PRO A 67 -7.83 18.41 -20.53
C PRO A 67 -6.80 19.54 -20.35
N GLU A 68 -7.09 20.72 -20.91
CA GLU A 68 -6.26 21.92 -20.80
C GLU A 68 -6.15 22.46 -19.36
N ALA A 69 -7.16 22.22 -18.51
CA ALA A 69 -7.07 22.59 -17.10
C ALA A 69 -6.16 21.62 -16.33
N ILE A 70 -6.19 20.33 -16.65
CA ILE A 70 -5.29 19.33 -16.06
C ILE A 70 -3.84 19.70 -16.40
N GLU A 71 -3.57 19.98 -17.69
CA GLU A 71 -2.25 20.42 -18.14
C GLU A 71 -1.79 21.69 -17.42
N ALA A 72 -2.67 22.69 -17.28
CA ALA A 72 -2.35 23.95 -16.61
C ALA A 72 -2.00 23.74 -15.12
N HIS A 73 -2.74 22.89 -14.41
CA HIS A 73 -2.45 22.53 -13.03
C HIS A 73 -1.11 21.80 -12.92
N MET A 74 -0.83 20.83 -13.80
CA MET A 74 0.43 20.10 -13.81
C MET A 74 1.61 21.03 -14.10
N ARG A 75 1.51 21.91 -15.11
CA ARG A 75 2.57 22.89 -15.43
C ARG A 75 2.87 23.81 -14.26
N TYR A 76 1.85 24.26 -13.51
CA TYR A 76 2.09 25.07 -12.33
C TYR A 76 2.79 24.26 -11.22
N LEU A 77 2.27 23.06 -10.92
CA LEU A 77 2.74 22.24 -9.80
C LEU A 77 4.15 21.65 -10.05
N SER A 78 4.56 21.47 -11.30
CA SER A 78 5.89 20.97 -11.66
C SER A 78 6.84 22.05 -12.17
N ASP A 79 6.52 23.34 -11.96
CA ASP A 79 7.38 24.46 -12.32
C ASP A 79 8.61 24.55 -11.39
N ASP A 80 9.78 24.88 -11.93
CA ASP A 80 11.06 25.01 -11.20
C ASP A 80 10.98 25.96 -9.99
N LYS A 81 10.11 26.98 -10.05
CA LYS A 81 9.89 27.90 -8.92
C LYS A 81 9.38 27.22 -7.65
N LEU A 82 8.76 26.02 -7.78
CA LEU A 82 8.32 25.22 -6.65
C LEU A 82 9.43 24.32 -6.10
N GLN A 83 10.61 24.31 -6.73
CA GLN A 83 11.79 23.60 -6.25
C GLN A 83 11.53 22.15 -5.83
N GLY A 84 10.63 21.47 -6.58
CA GLY A 84 10.25 20.08 -6.31
C GLY A 84 9.43 19.87 -5.02
N ARG A 85 8.78 20.89 -4.51
CA ARG A 85 7.70 20.83 -3.47
C ARG A 85 8.02 20.00 -2.22
N LYS A 86 9.28 20.02 -1.76
CA LYS A 86 9.64 19.27 -0.56
C LYS A 86 8.93 19.85 0.67
N PRO A 87 8.33 19.03 1.57
CA PRO A 87 7.69 19.52 2.78
C PRO A 87 8.58 20.42 3.62
N GLY A 88 8.01 21.54 4.11
CA GLY A 88 8.74 22.52 4.92
C GLY A 88 9.63 23.49 4.11
N THR A 89 9.51 23.51 2.78
CA THR A 89 10.23 24.46 1.91
C THR A 89 9.31 25.53 1.34
N PRO A 90 9.84 26.68 0.89
CA PRO A 90 9.05 27.71 0.19
C PRO A 90 8.33 27.16 -1.06
N GLY A 91 8.91 26.19 -1.76
CA GLY A 91 8.28 25.57 -2.92
C GLY A 91 7.04 24.77 -2.56
N PHE A 92 7.03 24.05 -1.44
CA PHE A 92 5.83 23.39 -0.93
C PHE A 92 4.76 24.40 -0.52
N GLU A 93 5.16 25.50 0.12
CA GLU A 93 4.24 26.58 0.52
C GLU A 93 3.52 27.18 -0.70
N LEU A 94 4.23 27.44 -1.80
CA LEU A 94 3.62 27.89 -3.05
C LEU A 94 2.63 26.88 -3.62
N ALA A 95 2.94 25.60 -3.57
CA ALA A 95 2.04 24.54 -4.00
C ALA A 95 0.78 24.47 -3.11
N ALA A 96 0.94 24.58 -1.78
CA ALA A 96 -0.16 24.60 -0.82
C ALA A 96 -1.09 25.79 -1.06
N GLN A 97 -0.55 27.01 -1.21
CA GLN A 97 -1.31 28.21 -1.54
C GLN A 97 -2.07 28.06 -2.87
N TYR A 98 -1.47 27.41 -3.85
CA TYR A 98 -2.13 27.13 -5.12
C TYR A 98 -3.37 26.26 -4.94
N VAL A 99 -3.27 25.18 -4.19
CA VAL A 99 -4.41 24.27 -3.92
C VAL A 99 -5.49 24.99 -3.10
N GLU A 100 -5.12 25.76 -2.07
CA GLU A 100 -6.06 26.59 -1.27
C GLU A 100 -6.84 27.56 -2.16
N LYS A 101 -6.14 28.22 -3.09
CA LYS A 101 -6.75 29.12 -4.07
C LYS A 101 -7.75 28.38 -4.95
N GLN A 102 -7.38 27.20 -5.48
CA GLN A 102 -8.30 26.40 -6.30
C GLN A 102 -9.53 25.99 -5.52
N PHE A 103 -9.41 25.52 -4.27
CA PHE A 103 -10.55 25.18 -3.43
C PHE A 103 -11.45 26.39 -3.16
N THR A 104 -10.86 27.56 -2.92
CA THR A 104 -11.60 28.82 -2.70
C THR A 104 -12.38 29.21 -3.94
N GLU A 105 -11.76 29.20 -5.12
CA GLU A 105 -12.40 29.55 -6.41
C GLU A 105 -13.52 28.58 -6.78
N LEU A 106 -13.41 27.32 -6.40
CA LEU A 106 -14.43 26.29 -6.60
C LEU A 106 -15.55 26.32 -5.53
N GLY A 107 -15.46 27.20 -4.53
CA GLY A 107 -16.46 27.34 -3.47
C GLY A 107 -16.43 26.23 -2.42
N PHE A 108 -15.33 25.53 -2.28
CA PHE A 108 -15.15 24.56 -1.20
C PHE A 108 -15.00 25.27 0.15
N LYS A 109 -15.54 24.67 1.20
CA LYS A 109 -15.37 25.17 2.56
C LYS A 109 -14.00 24.72 3.11
N PRO A 110 -13.32 25.58 3.88
CA PRO A 110 -12.18 25.15 4.66
C PRO A 110 -12.55 24.01 5.62
N ALA A 111 -11.77 22.94 5.62
CA ALA A 111 -11.98 21.78 6.51
C ALA A 111 -10.69 21.35 7.23
N GLY A 112 -9.68 22.18 7.25
CA GLY A 112 -8.49 22.02 8.06
C GLY A 112 -8.68 22.51 9.50
N GLN A 113 -7.57 22.83 10.15
CA GLN A 113 -7.56 23.31 11.53
C GLN A 113 -7.87 24.82 11.60
N LYS A 114 -8.39 25.26 12.75
CA LYS A 114 -8.65 26.68 13.06
C LYS A 114 -9.52 27.39 12.01
N GLY A 115 -10.38 26.64 11.30
CA GLY A 115 -11.26 27.19 10.28
C GLY A 115 -10.57 27.52 8.94
N GLY A 116 -9.32 27.11 8.73
CA GLY A 116 -8.57 27.19 7.48
C GLY A 116 -8.62 25.89 6.67
N PHE A 117 -7.90 25.86 5.56
CA PHE A 117 -7.74 24.66 4.74
C PHE A 117 -6.62 23.74 5.24
N ARG A 118 -5.73 24.20 6.11
CA ARG A 118 -4.52 23.49 6.50
C ARG A 118 -4.71 22.62 7.74
N GLN A 119 -4.13 21.43 7.70
CA GLN A 119 -3.92 20.58 8.86
C GLN A 119 -2.41 20.42 9.08
N ALA A 120 -1.89 20.93 10.18
CA ALA A 120 -0.49 20.78 10.55
C ALA A 120 -0.18 19.31 10.91
N VAL A 121 0.87 18.77 10.31
CA VAL A 121 1.40 17.42 10.54
C VAL A 121 2.75 17.56 11.24
N PRO A 122 2.82 17.34 12.55
CA PRO A 122 4.08 17.44 13.29
C PRO A 122 5.00 16.29 12.92
N LEU A 123 6.23 16.60 12.52
CA LEU A 123 7.19 15.63 12.02
C LEU A 123 8.45 15.62 12.89
N ARG A 124 8.96 14.43 13.10
CA ARG A 124 10.27 14.17 13.72
C ARG A 124 11.19 13.54 12.71
N LYS A 125 12.35 14.15 12.49
CA LYS A 125 13.45 13.60 11.69
C LYS A 125 14.39 12.83 12.63
N ALA A 126 14.84 11.66 12.20
CA ALA A 126 15.84 10.88 12.92
C ALA A 126 16.87 10.27 11.94
N GLN A 127 18.12 10.27 12.37
CA GLN A 127 19.24 9.74 11.60
C GLN A 127 20.21 9.01 12.53
N VAL A 128 20.63 7.82 12.14
CA VAL A 128 21.68 7.10 12.86
C VAL A 128 23.01 7.79 12.62
N ARG A 129 23.76 8.00 13.69
CA ARG A 129 25.16 8.45 13.63
C ARG A 129 26.06 7.21 13.56
N ASP A 130 26.97 7.15 12.60
CA ASP A 130 27.95 6.07 12.48
C ASP A 130 28.81 6.00 13.75
N GLU A 131 29.29 7.18 14.18
CA GLU A 131 30.00 7.32 15.45
C GLU A 131 29.08 7.04 16.65
N GLY A 132 29.49 6.15 17.52
CA GLY A 132 28.71 5.74 18.70
C GLY A 132 27.63 4.69 18.43
N SER A 133 27.45 4.25 17.18
CA SER A 133 26.57 3.13 16.81
C SER A 133 27.39 1.86 16.65
N THR A 134 27.18 0.89 17.53
CA THR A 134 28.00 -0.32 17.62
C THR A 134 27.16 -1.57 17.70
N MET A 135 27.73 -2.68 17.26
CA MET A 135 27.19 -4.03 17.48
C MET A 135 28.29 -5.04 17.68
N ALA A 136 28.08 -5.93 18.62
CA ALA A 136 28.97 -7.07 18.88
C ALA A 136 28.16 -8.36 19.03
N LEU A 137 28.76 -9.47 18.63
CA LEU A 137 28.25 -10.81 18.86
C LEU A 137 29.06 -11.47 19.98
N ILE A 138 28.37 -12.05 20.95
CA ILE A 138 28.97 -12.67 22.14
C ILE A 138 28.62 -14.16 22.12
N GLN A 139 29.65 -15.00 22.08
CA GLN A 139 29.50 -16.46 22.03
C GLN A 139 30.64 -17.13 22.80
N ASP A 140 30.32 -18.07 23.71
CA ASP A 140 31.30 -18.82 24.52
C ASP A 140 32.30 -17.91 25.23
N GLY A 141 31.83 -16.77 25.76
CA GLY A 141 32.69 -15.78 26.45
C GLY A 141 33.53 -14.91 25.50
N SER A 142 33.55 -15.18 24.21
CA SER A 142 34.25 -14.40 23.20
C SER A 142 33.35 -13.32 22.61
N THR A 143 33.90 -12.12 22.43
CA THR A 143 33.20 -10.98 21.83
C THR A 143 33.78 -10.64 20.46
N ARG A 144 32.94 -10.66 19.42
CA ARG A 144 33.30 -10.23 18.07
C ARG A 144 32.63 -8.90 17.74
N GLN A 145 33.44 -7.86 17.59
CA GLN A 145 32.94 -6.56 17.14
C GLN A 145 32.57 -6.59 15.65
N LEU A 146 31.49 -5.93 15.30
CA LEU A 146 31.02 -5.76 13.92
C LEU A 146 31.26 -4.32 13.46
N THR A 147 31.48 -4.15 12.14
CA THR A 147 31.71 -2.83 11.51
C THR A 147 30.40 -2.29 10.96
N TYR A 148 29.98 -1.11 11.44
CA TYR A 148 28.81 -0.41 10.90
C TYR A 148 29.01 -0.06 9.42
N GLY A 149 27.95 -0.24 8.63
CA GLY A 149 28.01 0.00 7.18
C GLY A 149 28.62 -1.11 6.34
N LYS A 150 29.29 -2.10 6.98
CA LYS A 150 29.86 -3.28 6.33
C LYS A 150 29.15 -4.57 6.76
N ASN A 151 29.02 -4.80 8.04
CA ASN A 151 28.38 -6.01 8.58
C ASN A 151 26.90 -5.80 8.88
N PHE A 152 26.52 -4.58 9.27
CA PHE A 152 25.17 -4.25 9.68
C PHE A 152 24.85 -2.77 9.48
N PHE A 153 23.55 -2.46 9.47
CA PHE A 153 22.98 -1.13 9.67
C PHE A 153 21.97 -1.16 10.80
N LEU A 154 21.80 -0.01 11.48
CA LEU A 154 20.77 0.21 12.48
C LEU A 154 19.71 1.16 11.94
N SER A 155 18.46 0.96 12.37
CA SER A 155 17.41 1.96 12.21
C SER A 155 17.44 2.94 13.38
N PRO A 156 17.09 4.22 13.16
CA PRO A 156 17.09 5.20 14.26
C PRO A 156 15.99 4.89 15.26
N ASN A 157 16.28 5.18 16.54
CA ASN A 157 15.25 5.23 17.55
C ASN A 157 14.69 6.66 17.60
N TYR A 158 13.44 6.83 17.19
CA TYR A 158 12.82 8.15 17.12
C TYR A 158 12.48 8.77 18.49
N ASN A 159 12.51 7.98 19.55
CA ASN A 159 12.09 8.42 20.89
C ASN A 159 13.25 8.46 21.89
N ALA A 160 14.47 8.13 21.47
CA ALA A 160 15.67 8.19 22.32
C ALA A 160 16.93 8.42 21.49
N ALA A 161 17.77 9.37 21.91
CA ALA A 161 19.05 9.65 21.26
C ALA A 161 20.05 8.48 21.39
N ILE A 162 19.92 7.71 22.47
CA ILE A 162 20.73 6.51 22.73
C ILE A 162 19.80 5.36 23.06
N SER A 163 20.02 4.22 22.43
CA SER A 163 19.31 2.99 22.72
C SER A 163 20.30 1.83 22.77
N GLU A 164 20.27 1.06 23.85
CA GLU A 164 21.22 -0.02 24.11
C GLU A 164 20.48 -1.30 24.49
N VAL A 165 21.05 -2.43 24.08
CA VAL A 165 20.54 -3.76 24.40
C VAL A 165 21.70 -4.77 24.43
N SER A 166 21.59 -5.73 25.33
CA SER A 166 22.41 -6.95 25.33
C SER A 166 21.51 -8.13 25.68
N ALA A 167 21.30 -9.05 24.75
CA ALA A 167 20.37 -10.17 24.93
C ALA A 167 20.68 -11.37 24.02
N PRO A 168 20.20 -12.58 24.41
CA PRO A 168 20.23 -13.76 23.55
C PRO A 168 19.47 -13.52 22.24
N VAL A 169 19.94 -14.16 21.17
CA VAL A 169 19.30 -14.09 19.84
C VAL A 169 18.55 -15.38 19.56
N VAL A 170 17.30 -15.23 19.09
CA VAL A 170 16.43 -16.33 18.67
C VAL A 170 16.06 -16.14 17.20
N PHE A 171 16.24 -17.17 16.41
CA PHE A 171 15.79 -17.17 15.03
C PHE A 171 14.29 -17.49 14.96
N VAL A 172 13.55 -16.74 14.15
CA VAL A 172 12.11 -16.86 13.97
C VAL A 172 11.76 -16.78 12.47
N GLY A 173 12.25 -17.69 11.67
CA GLY A 173 11.91 -17.83 10.25
C GLY A 173 11.87 -16.51 9.49
N PHE A 174 10.69 -16.16 8.96
CA PHE A 174 10.42 -14.83 8.39
C PHE A 174 10.00 -13.79 9.44
N GLY A 175 9.82 -14.15 10.70
CA GLY A 175 9.27 -13.28 11.74
C GLY A 175 7.79 -12.93 11.52
N VAL A 176 7.04 -13.83 10.93
CA VAL A 176 5.63 -13.66 10.57
C VAL A 176 4.74 -14.43 11.52
N SER A 177 3.66 -13.78 11.98
CA SER A 177 2.53 -14.42 12.66
C SER A 177 1.25 -14.05 11.90
N ALA A 178 0.69 -15.02 11.20
CA ALA A 178 -0.52 -14.90 10.38
C ALA A 178 -1.36 -16.18 10.56
N PRO A 179 -1.96 -16.39 11.74
CA PRO A 179 -2.73 -17.61 12.03
C PRO A 179 -3.92 -17.77 11.10
N GLU A 180 -4.49 -16.69 10.59
CA GLU A 180 -5.54 -16.68 9.57
C GLU A 180 -5.11 -17.30 8.23
N LEU A 181 -3.80 -17.35 7.98
CA LEU A 181 -3.16 -18.00 6.83
C LEU A 181 -2.49 -19.34 7.20
N GLY A 182 -2.73 -19.84 8.42
CA GLY A 182 -2.14 -21.09 8.92
C GLY A 182 -0.63 -21.01 9.16
N TYR A 183 -0.07 -19.82 9.44
CA TYR A 183 1.37 -19.62 9.56
C TYR A 183 1.75 -18.81 10.81
N ASP A 184 2.66 -19.33 11.64
CA ASP A 184 3.22 -18.60 12.79
C ASP A 184 4.66 -19.04 13.10
N ASP A 185 5.64 -18.21 12.78
CA ASP A 185 7.06 -18.41 13.09
C ASP A 185 7.36 -18.33 14.59
N TYR A 186 6.43 -17.81 15.40
CA TYR A 186 6.61 -17.66 16.84
C TYR A 186 6.00 -18.80 17.65
N ALA A 187 5.39 -19.80 16.97
CA ALA A 187 4.79 -20.94 17.64
C ALA A 187 5.86 -21.75 18.41
N GLY A 188 5.61 -21.99 19.69
CA GLY A 188 6.47 -22.84 20.53
C GLY A 188 7.78 -22.21 20.99
N VAL A 189 8.03 -20.90 20.73
CA VAL A 189 9.24 -20.22 21.19
C VAL A 189 8.92 -19.02 22.08
N ASP A 190 9.67 -18.83 23.17
CA ASP A 190 9.60 -17.64 23.99
C ASP A 190 10.66 -16.63 23.55
N VAL A 191 10.21 -15.46 23.09
CA VAL A 191 11.08 -14.36 22.63
C VAL A 191 11.10 -13.17 23.58
N ARG A 192 10.42 -13.25 24.72
CA ARG A 192 10.36 -12.17 25.72
C ARG A 192 11.75 -11.85 26.27
N GLY A 193 12.13 -10.58 26.20
CA GLY A 193 13.45 -10.10 26.63
C GLY A 193 14.61 -10.55 25.73
N LYS A 194 14.32 -11.07 24.52
CA LYS A 194 15.33 -11.52 23.55
C LYS A 194 15.32 -10.66 22.29
N ILE A 195 16.38 -10.78 21.50
CA ILE A 195 16.47 -10.23 20.16
C ILE A 195 16.01 -11.30 19.19
N VAL A 196 15.03 -11.01 18.34
CA VAL A 196 14.63 -11.92 17.25
C VAL A 196 15.47 -11.67 16.01
N ALA A 197 15.86 -12.73 15.32
CA ALA A 197 16.53 -12.68 14.02
C ALA A 197 15.65 -13.36 12.98
N CYS A 198 15.43 -12.73 11.82
CA CYS A 198 14.54 -13.28 10.81
C CYS A 198 14.94 -12.89 9.38
N PHE A 199 14.51 -13.70 8.40
CA PHE A 199 14.62 -13.35 6.98
C PHE A 199 13.70 -12.19 6.61
N ASN A 200 14.14 -11.33 5.70
CA ASN A 200 13.26 -10.39 5.00
C ASN A 200 12.26 -11.17 4.11
N GLY A 201 11.13 -10.53 3.78
CA GLY A 201 10.05 -11.18 3.04
C GLY A 201 9.04 -11.87 3.95
N ALA A 202 8.22 -12.72 3.38
CA ALA A 202 7.21 -13.57 4.02
C ALA A 202 6.96 -14.77 3.09
N PRO A 203 6.22 -15.82 3.54
CA PRO A 203 6.00 -17.00 2.72
C PRO A 203 5.49 -16.68 1.31
N SER A 204 6.11 -17.26 0.28
CA SER A 204 5.75 -17.02 -1.12
C SER A 204 4.36 -17.58 -1.50
N THR A 205 3.82 -18.47 -0.68
CA THR A 205 2.45 -19.00 -0.82
C THR A 205 1.37 -17.99 -0.42
N PHE A 206 1.72 -16.92 0.29
CA PHE A 206 0.76 -15.88 0.62
C PHE A 206 0.39 -15.07 -0.63
N PRO A 207 -0.87 -14.66 -0.80
CA PRO A 207 -1.23 -13.66 -1.79
C PRO A 207 -0.37 -12.41 -1.64
N SER A 208 -0.01 -11.77 -2.75
CA SER A 208 1.04 -10.74 -2.79
C SER A 208 0.85 -9.59 -1.78
N ASN A 209 -0.37 -9.06 -1.67
CA ASN A 209 -0.66 -7.97 -0.72
C ASN A 209 -0.54 -8.44 0.74
N GLN A 210 -1.01 -9.66 1.06
CA GLN A 210 -0.89 -10.24 2.40
C GLN A 210 0.57 -10.54 2.74
N ARG A 211 1.35 -11.00 1.77
CA ARG A 211 2.79 -11.21 1.90
C ARG A 211 3.53 -9.91 2.21
N ALA A 212 3.24 -8.85 1.45
CA ALA A 212 3.83 -7.54 1.69
C ALA A 212 3.43 -6.95 3.04
N TYR A 213 2.16 -7.10 3.43
CA TYR A 213 1.69 -6.70 4.75
C TYR A 213 2.45 -7.45 5.87
N SER A 214 2.52 -8.78 5.78
CA SER A 214 3.22 -9.61 6.78
C SER A 214 4.69 -9.24 6.92
N ASN A 215 5.36 -8.93 5.79
CA ASN A 215 6.73 -8.42 5.82
C ASN A 215 6.84 -7.05 6.51
N SER A 216 5.89 -6.16 6.32
CA SER A 216 5.87 -4.82 6.95
C SER A 216 5.55 -4.85 8.45
N ALA A 217 4.83 -5.87 8.91
CA ALA A 217 4.34 -5.99 10.29
C ALA A 217 5.34 -6.65 11.28
N LYS A 218 6.52 -7.07 10.83
CA LYS A 218 7.49 -7.85 11.65
C LYS A 218 7.89 -7.16 12.95
N GLN A 219 8.12 -5.85 12.92
CA GLN A 219 8.48 -5.09 14.12
C GLN A 219 7.32 -5.07 15.13
N GLU A 220 6.10 -4.90 14.64
CA GLU A 220 4.89 -4.95 15.46
C GLU A 220 4.72 -6.33 16.10
N VAL A 221 4.84 -7.39 15.29
CA VAL A 221 4.73 -8.77 15.78
C VAL A 221 5.80 -9.06 16.83
N ALA A 222 7.07 -8.74 16.56
CA ALA A 222 8.17 -8.95 17.49
C ALA A 222 7.94 -8.20 18.82
N ALA A 223 7.55 -6.93 18.75
CA ALA A 223 7.26 -6.12 19.94
C ALA A 223 6.08 -6.68 20.73
N THR A 224 4.98 -7.04 20.09
CA THR A 224 3.78 -7.61 20.72
C THR A 224 4.09 -8.95 21.41
N ARG A 225 5.03 -9.74 20.86
CA ARG A 225 5.51 -11.00 21.46
C ARG A 225 6.54 -10.79 22.58
N GLY A 226 6.90 -9.53 22.87
CA GLY A 226 7.81 -9.16 23.97
C GLY A 226 9.29 -9.21 23.62
N ALA A 227 9.65 -9.29 22.34
CA ALA A 227 11.03 -9.12 21.90
C ALA A 227 11.52 -7.70 22.18
N ILE A 228 12.81 -7.56 22.52
CA ILE A 228 13.46 -6.27 22.82
C ILE A 228 14.38 -5.80 21.69
N GLY A 229 14.47 -6.54 20.60
CA GLY A 229 15.18 -6.19 19.40
C GLY A 229 14.83 -7.09 18.23
N ILE A 230 15.11 -6.61 17.04
CA ILE A 230 14.93 -7.35 15.80
C ILE A 230 16.14 -7.16 14.88
N ILE A 231 16.63 -8.24 14.32
CA ILE A 231 17.69 -8.29 13.30
C ILE A 231 17.09 -8.94 12.05
N THR A 232 17.15 -8.25 10.93
CA THR A 232 16.68 -8.78 9.64
C THR A 232 17.85 -9.02 8.68
N PHE A 233 17.73 -10.03 7.85
CA PHE A 233 18.70 -10.32 6.79
C PHE A 233 18.01 -10.87 5.55
N SER A 234 18.63 -10.70 4.40
CA SER A 234 18.05 -11.11 3.12
C SER A 234 18.08 -12.62 2.95
N LEU A 235 17.08 -13.18 2.26
CA LEU A 235 17.22 -14.48 1.65
C LEU A 235 18.23 -14.37 0.50
N PRO A 236 19.23 -15.25 0.39
CA PRO A 236 20.28 -15.15 -0.63
C PRO A 236 19.82 -15.52 -2.06
N THR A 237 18.65 -15.12 -2.47
CA THR A 237 18.17 -15.26 -3.86
C THR A 237 18.36 -13.97 -4.66
N ASP A 238 18.68 -12.87 -3.97
CA ASP A 238 18.79 -11.55 -4.57
C ASP A 238 20.26 -11.09 -4.55
N VAL A 239 20.90 -11.15 -5.71
CA VAL A 239 22.28 -10.68 -5.90
C VAL A 239 22.41 -9.16 -5.67
N SER A 240 21.29 -8.44 -5.70
CA SER A 240 21.24 -6.99 -5.46
C SER A 240 21.29 -6.62 -3.97
N ALA A 241 21.15 -7.58 -3.07
CA ALA A 241 21.02 -7.34 -1.62
C ALA A 241 22.36 -7.30 -0.87
N ARG A 242 23.44 -6.83 -1.49
CA ARG A 242 24.66 -6.51 -0.74
C ARG A 242 24.37 -5.33 0.19
N ILE A 243 24.59 -5.54 1.48
CA ILE A 243 24.34 -4.51 2.49
C ILE A 243 25.08 -3.20 2.17
N GLU A 244 26.24 -3.29 1.58
CA GLU A 244 27.09 -2.16 1.20
C GLU A 244 26.47 -1.30 0.07
N SER A 245 25.76 -1.90 -0.89
CA SER A 245 25.11 -1.17 -1.98
C SER A 245 23.94 -0.30 -1.48
N ASN A 246 23.34 -0.65 -0.34
CA ASN A 246 22.30 0.13 0.32
C ASN A 246 22.85 1.16 1.32
N ALA A 247 24.16 1.24 1.51
CA ALA A 247 24.80 2.11 2.51
C ALA A 247 24.39 3.59 2.38
N PRO A 248 24.35 4.21 1.19
CA PRO A 248 23.90 5.60 1.06
C PRO A 248 22.47 5.81 1.54
N ARG A 249 21.56 4.89 1.20
CA ARG A 249 20.16 4.95 1.60
C ARG A 249 19.99 4.75 3.10
N ASN A 250 20.68 3.77 3.67
CA ASN A 250 20.57 3.43 5.10
C ASN A 250 21.16 4.49 6.04
N ARG A 251 21.95 5.44 5.50
CA ARG A 251 22.46 6.59 6.23
C ARG A 251 21.61 7.84 6.08
N GLN A 252 20.55 7.81 5.25
CA GLN A 252 19.66 8.95 5.13
C GLN A 252 18.80 9.11 6.38
N ALA A 253 18.45 10.35 6.66
CA ALA A 253 17.47 10.65 7.68
C ALA A 253 16.09 10.12 7.26
N THR A 254 15.36 9.63 8.23
CA THR A 254 13.99 9.16 8.07
C THR A 254 13.05 9.96 8.96
N TYR A 255 11.75 9.88 8.67
CA TYR A 255 10.76 10.74 9.31
C TYR A 255 9.62 9.90 9.92
N ARG A 256 9.03 10.43 10.99
CA ARG A 256 7.77 9.95 11.58
C ARG A 256 6.94 11.16 11.99
N TRP A 257 5.63 11.03 11.93
CA TRP A 257 4.78 12.01 12.57
C TRP A 257 4.71 11.73 14.09
N THR A 258 4.49 12.80 14.88
CA THR A 258 4.38 12.69 16.34
C THR A 258 2.95 12.97 16.80
N ASP A 259 2.53 12.28 17.85
CA ASP A 259 1.25 12.55 18.50
C ASP A 259 1.33 13.81 19.40
N ALA A 260 0.21 14.13 20.07
CA ALA A 260 0.12 15.28 20.96
C ALA A 260 1.08 15.21 22.17
N ASN A 261 1.58 14.03 22.51
CA ASN A 261 2.57 13.82 23.57
C ASN A 261 4.01 13.86 23.03
N GLY A 262 4.19 14.17 21.75
CA GLY A 262 5.51 14.18 21.11
C GLY A 262 6.08 12.79 20.85
N GLN A 263 5.27 11.73 20.90
CA GLN A 263 5.74 10.38 20.61
C GLN A 263 5.66 10.09 19.10
N ALA A 264 6.77 9.69 18.53
CA ALA A 264 6.82 9.28 17.12
C ALA A 264 5.99 8.02 16.89
N GLN A 265 5.12 8.08 15.91
CA GLN A 265 4.17 7.00 15.61
C GLN A 265 4.77 5.92 14.71
N ARG A 266 4.15 4.74 14.71
CA ARG A 266 4.67 3.52 14.07
C ARG A 266 6.06 3.15 14.54
N THR A 267 6.31 3.37 15.79
CA THR A 267 7.51 2.94 16.51
C THR A 267 7.13 2.03 17.68
N TYR A 268 8.02 1.15 18.05
CA TYR A 268 7.78 0.16 19.10
C TYR A 268 8.85 0.36 20.18
N SER A 269 8.52 1.03 21.27
CA SER A 269 9.45 1.43 22.34
C SER A 269 10.13 0.24 23.04
N GLN A 270 9.52 -0.95 22.93
CA GLN A 270 10.07 -2.21 23.42
C GLN A 270 11.33 -2.62 22.63
N LEU A 271 11.35 -2.35 21.31
CA LEU A 271 12.49 -2.70 20.47
C LEU A 271 13.63 -1.70 20.67
N LYS A 272 14.65 -2.10 21.42
CA LYS A 272 15.84 -1.29 21.69
C LYS A 272 16.84 -1.28 20.53
N VAL A 273 16.79 -2.31 19.67
CA VAL A 273 17.58 -2.39 18.45
C VAL A 273 16.71 -2.88 17.29
N ILE A 274 16.84 -2.21 16.18
CA ILE A 274 16.30 -2.63 14.87
C ILE A 274 17.48 -2.61 13.91
N ALA A 275 17.91 -3.80 13.45
CA ALA A 275 19.11 -3.94 12.65
C ALA A 275 18.82 -4.72 11.35
N SER A 276 19.60 -4.41 10.32
CA SER A 276 19.76 -5.27 9.14
C SER A 276 21.20 -5.76 9.06
N MET A 277 21.39 -7.03 8.72
CA MET A 277 22.71 -7.64 8.58
C MET A 277 22.98 -8.11 7.16
N GLY A 278 24.24 -8.02 6.75
CA GLY A 278 24.74 -8.65 5.52
C GLY A 278 24.79 -10.17 5.65
N ASP A 279 24.79 -10.83 4.51
CA ASP A 279 24.65 -12.28 4.39
C ASP A 279 25.74 -13.05 5.15
N GLU A 280 27.00 -12.64 4.99
CA GLU A 280 28.14 -13.26 5.70
C GLU A 280 28.00 -13.14 7.22
N THR A 281 27.59 -11.96 7.71
CA THR A 281 27.39 -11.74 9.14
C THR A 281 26.20 -12.54 9.66
N ALA A 282 25.10 -12.59 8.89
CA ALA A 282 23.93 -13.39 9.22
C ALA A 282 24.26 -14.87 9.36
N ARG A 283 25.05 -15.45 8.42
CA ARG A 283 25.54 -16.84 8.50
C ARG A 283 26.28 -17.12 9.81
N SER A 284 27.07 -16.16 10.27
CA SER A 284 27.84 -16.32 11.51
C SER A 284 26.97 -16.39 12.78
N LEU A 285 25.73 -15.89 12.73
CA LEU A 285 24.78 -16.06 13.84
C LEU A 285 24.41 -17.54 14.08
N PHE A 286 24.51 -18.38 13.05
CA PHE A 286 24.09 -19.78 13.11
C PHE A 286 25.24 -20.73 13.49
N ALA A 287 26.45 -20.23 13.78
CA ALA A 287 27.65 -21.04 14.00
C ALA A 287 27.52 -22.12 15.11
N LYS A 288 26.65 -21.89 16.11
CA LYS A 288 26.38 -22.80 17.24
C LYS A 288 24.89 -23.16 17.37
N ALA A 289 24.09 -22.82 16.36
CA ALA A 289 22.68 -23.18 16.36
C ALA A 289 22.49 -24.66 15.99
N ASP A 290 21.33 -25.21 16.36
CA ASP A 290 20.98 -26.61 16.02
C ASP A 290 20.79 -26.83 14.50
N LYS A 291 20.59 -25.75 13.76
CA LYS A 291 20.50 -25.74 12.30
C LYS A 291 21.43 -24.70 11.70
N THR A 292 22.01 -25.04 10.58
CA THR A 292 22.82 -24.11 9.78
C THR A 292 21.94 -23.03 9.13
N PHE A 293 22.53 -21.93 8.72
CA PHE A 293 21.86 -20.88 7.93
C PHE A 293 21.21 -21.44 6.65
N GLU A 294 21.89 -22.39 5.97
CA GLU A 294 21.38 -22.99 4.73
C GLU A 294 20.17 -23.89 4.98
N GLU A 295 20.17 -24.67 6.06
CA GLU A 295 19.00 -25.49 6.43
C GLU A 295 17.80 -24.60 6.79
N ALA A 296 18.04 -23.50 7.53
CA ALA A 296 17.00 -22.51 7.84
C ALA A 296 16.46 -21.88 6.56
N ARG A 297 17.33 -21.50 5.60
CA ARG A 297 16.94 -20.95 4.30
C ARG A 297 16.12 -21.94 3.47
N LEU A 298 16.54 -23.20 3.42
CA LEU A 298 15.79 -24.25 2.71
C LEU A 298 14.39 -24.47 3.30
N THR A 299 14.25 -24.40 4.63
CA THR A 299 12.97 -24.47 5.32
C THR A 299 12.08 -23.25 4.98
N ALA A 300 12.64 -22.04 4.98
CA ALA A 300 11.95 -20.82 4.57
C ALA A 300 11.47 -20.89 3.11
N ASN A 301 12.31 -21.39 2.19
CA ASN A 301 11.94 -21.58 0.78
C ASN A 301 10.80 -22.59 0.58
N LYS A 302 10.60 -23.52 1.54
CA LYS A 302 9.44 -24.43 1.58
C LYS A 302 8.22 -23.80 2.24
N ASN A 303 8.29 -22.53 2.63
CA ASN A 303 7.23 -21.79 3.34
C ASN A 303 6.79 -22.48 4.65
N GLN A 304 7.73 -23.11 5.35
CA GLN A 304 7.49 -23.78 6.63
C GLN A 304 7.90 -22.85 7.78
N PRO A 305 7.02 -22.66 8.80
CA PRO A 305 7.38 -21.89 9.98
C PRO A 305 8.49 -22.60 10.76
N GLN A 306 9.37 -21.80 11.36
CA GLN A 306 10.48 -22.32 12.15
C GLN A 306 10.99 -21.29 13.16
N SER A 307 11.39 -21.79 14.33
CA SER A 307 12.06 -20.98 15.34
C SER A 307 12.96 -21.85 16.22
N PHE A 308 14.12 -21.32 16.59
CA PHE A 308 15.08 -21.97 17.46
C PHE A 308 16.10 -20.96 18.03
N PRO A 309 16.73 -21.24 19.19
CA PRO A 309 17.80 -20.41 19.74
C PRO A 309 19.03 -20.48 18.82
N LEU A 310 19.72 -19.33 18.69
CA LEU A 310 20.98 -19.28 17.93
C LEU A 310 22.21 -19.53 18.81
N ASN A 311 22.02 -19.69 20.13
CA ASN A 311 23.11 -19.92 21.10
C ASN A 311 24.21 -18.84 21.05
N ILE A 312 23.80 -17.61 20.76
CA ILE A 312 24.63 -16.41 20.69
C ILE A 312 23.85 -15.23 21.30
N SER A 313 24.54 -14.26 21.87
CA SER A 313 23.97 -12.98 22.28
C SER A 313 24.46 -11.86 21.39
N ALA A 314 23.63 -10.84 21.20
CA ALA A 314 24.02 -9.61 20.52
C ALA A 314 23.98 -8.45 21.52
N GLN A 315 25.02 -7.62 21.49
CA GLN A 315 25.06 -6.33 22.16
C GLN A 315 25.06 -5.26 21.10
N ALA A 316 24.15 -4.30 21.21
CA ALA A 316 24.01 -3.20 20.25
C ALA A 316 23.76 -1.89 20.96
N ARG A 317 24.31 -0.82 20.38
CA ARG A 317 24.07 0.57 20.76
C ARG A 317 23.75 1.35 19.50
N THR A 318 22.63 2.07 19.51
CA THR A 318 22.22 2.99 18.44
C THR A 318 22.36 4.41 18.93
N GLN A 319 23.17 5.21 18.25
CA GLN A 319 23.26 6.66 18.43
C GLN A 319 22.40 7.32 17.37
N THR A 320 21.36 8.06 17.80
CA THR A 320 20.40 8.72 16.90
C THR A 320 20.47 10.22 17.09
N GLU A 321 20.61 10.94 15.98
CA GLU A 321 20.32 12.39 15.94
C GLU A 321 18.83 12.58 15.68
N ILE A 322 18.17 13.33 16.57
CA ILE A 322 16.75 13.62 16.50
C ILE A 322 16.56 15.12 16.27
N THR A 323 15.70 15.48 15.33
CA THR A 323 15.30 16.88 15.07
C THR A 323 13.78 16.96 15.15
N ASP A 324 13.29 17.78 16.05
CA ASP A 324 11.88 18.10 16.26
C ASP A 324 11.50 19.45 15.62
N GLY A 325 10.22 19.77 15.64
CA GLY A 325 9.70 21.07 15.22
C GLY A 325 9.50 21.22 13.71
N LEU A 326 9.67 20.14 12.94
CA LEU A 326 9.32 20.11 11.52
C LEU A 326 7.80 19.98 11.39
N ILE A 327 7.21 20.79 10.51
CA ILE A 327 5.78 20.75 10.23
C ILE A 327 5.56 20.51 8.73
N GLY A 328 4.82 19.46 8.39
CA GLY A 328 4.17 19.29 7.09
C GLY A 328 2.74 19.82 7.16
N GLU A 329 2.09 19.99 6.02
CA GLU A 329 0.71 20.49 5.99
C GLU A 329 -0.12 19.73 4.96
N ASN A 330 -1.25 19.15 5.40
CA ASN A 330 -2.29 18.67 4.50
C ASN A 330 -3.25 19.83 4.18
N ILE A 331 -3.71 19.92 2.94
CA ILE A 331 -4.64 20.95 2.48
C ILE A 331 -6.00 20.32 2.23
N ILE A 332 -7.06 20.77 2.93
CA ILE A 332 -8.33 20.06 3.04
C ILE A 332 -9.50 20.96 2.64
N GLY A 333 -10.14 20.62 1.53
CA GLY A 333 -11.36 21.26 1.04
C GLY A 333 -12.60 20.38 1.22
N LEU A 334 -13.69 20.96 1.69
CA LEU A 334 -14.97 20.29 1.92
C LEU A 334 -16.03 20.78 0.95
N LEU A 335 -16.63 19.86 0.21
CA LEU A 335 -17.91 20.06 -0.46
C LEU A 335 -19.03 19.42 0.39
N PRO A 336 -19.93 20.21 1.02
CA PRO A 336 -20.98 19.66 1.86
C PRO A 336 -21.99 18.83 1.08
N GLY A 337 -22.39 17.71 1.65
CA GLY A 337 -23.47 16.87 1.16
C GLY A 337 -24.84 17.49 1.37
N THR A 338 -25.87 16.96 0.67
CA THR A 338 -27.22 17.53 0.66
C THR A 338 -28.26 16.69 1.39
N ASP A 339 -27.97 15.42 1.71
CA ASP A 339 -28.93 14.56 2.40
C ASP A 339 -28.88 14.81 3.92
N PRO A 340 -30.02 15.12 4.59
CA PRO A 340 -30.02 15.41 6.02
C PRO A 340 -29.43 14.29 6.91
N LYS A 341 -29.47 13.03 6.45
CA LYS A 341 -28.97 11.87 7.20
C LYS A 341 -27.53 11.50 6.85
N LEU A 342 -27.12 11.76 5.59
CA LEU A 342 -25.84 11.30 5.06
C LEU A 342 -24.79 12.41 4.89
N LYS A 343 -25.17 13.69 4.98
CA LYS A 343 -24.27 14.84 4.79
C LYS A 343 -23.07 14.85 5.75
N ASP A 344 -23.20 14.20 6.89
CA ASP A 344 -22.15 14.09 7.91
C ASP A 344 -21.31 12.80 7.73
N GLU A 345 -21.48 12.09 6.61
CA GLU A 345 -20.60 11.03 6.15
C GLU A 345 -19.73 11.55 5.00
N TYR A 346 -18.48 11.10 4.94
CA TYR A 346 -17.45 11.67 4.08
C TYR A 346 -16.85 10.63 3.14
N VAL A 347 -16.81 10.95 1.85
CA VAL A 347 -15.96 10.29 0.86
C VAL A 347 -14.72 11.16 0.70
N VAL A 348 -13.54 10.60 0.90
CA VAL A 348 -12.27 11.34 0.94
C VAL A 348 -11.45 11.05 -0.32
N TYR A 349 -11.12 12.09 -1.06
CA TYR A 349 -10.15 12.05 -2.16
C TYR A 349 -8.78 12.46 -1.66
N VAL A 350 -7.75 11.70 -2.03
CA VAL A 350 -6.37 12.01 -1.66
C VAL A 350 -5.44 11.97 -2.87
N SER A 351 -4.46 12.86 -2.86
CA SER A 351 -3.26 12.84 -3.70
C SER A 351 -2.16 13.59 -2.95
N HIS A 352 -0.93 13.10 -2.98
CA HIS A 352 0.15 13.83 -2.33
C HIS A 352 0.60 15.03 -3.19
N LEU A 353 0.91 16.12 -2.49
CA LEU A 353 1.31 17.39 -3.07
C LEU A 353 2.84 17.53 -3.08
N ASP A 354 3.50 16.89 -2.14
CA ASP A 354 4.94 16.93 -1.98
C ASP A 354 5.67 16.12 -3.05
N HIS A 355 6.97 16.42 -3.19
CA HIS A 355 7.93 15.59 -3.90
C HIS A 355 9.33 15.76 -3.28
N LEU A 356 10.38 15.29 -3.94
CA LEU A 356 11.72 15.13 -3.35
C LEU A 356 12.48 16.44 -3.13
N GLY A 357 12.09 17.52 -3.80
CA GLY A 357 12.80 18.79 -3.74
C GLY A 357 14.07 18.83 -4.60
N ILE A 358 15.07 19.57 -4.14
CA ILE A 358 16.37 19.65 -4.79
C ILE A 358 17.24 18.50 -4.28
N THR A 359 17.78 17.71 -5.21
CA THR A 359 18.66 16.56 -4.90
C THR A 359 20.00 16.68 -5.63
N ARG A 360 20.79 15.62 -5.61
CA ARG A 360 22.05 15.58 -6.38
C ARG A 360 21.74 15.69 -7.88
N PRO A 361 22.49 16.51 -8.63
CA PRO A 361 22.23 16.70 -10.06
C PRO A 361 22.33 15.40 -10.86
N ILE A 362 21.37 15.24 -11.78
CA ILE A 362 21.36 14.22 -12.82
C ILE A 362 21.28 14.93 -14.17
N LYS A 363 22.26 14.68 -15.06
CA LYS A 363 22.37 15.38 -16.37
C LYS A 363 22.35 16.90 -16.27
N GLY A 364 22.89 17.46 -15.16
CA GLY A 364 23.00 18.89 -14.95
C GLY A 364 21.80 19.55 -14.27
N ASP A 365 20.69 18.83 -14.04
CA ASP A 365 19.51 19.28 -13.34
C ASP A 365 19.41 18.62 -11.95
N SER A 366 18.97 19.38 -10.93
CA SER A 366 18.84 18.96 -9.54
C SER A 366 17.43 19.12 -8.98
N ILE A 367 16.51 19.75 -9.72
CA ILE A 367 15.13 20.00 -9.28
C ILE A 367 14.27 18.80 -9.67
N ASN A 368 13.76 18.07 -8.70
CA ASN A 368 12.79 16.99 -8.96
C ASN A 368 11.41 17.61 -9.10
N ASN A 369 11.02 17.94 -10.33
CA ASN A 369 9.75 18.62 -10.62
C ASN A 369 8.53 17.77 -10.27
N GLY A 370 8.62 16.44 -10.42
CA GLY A 370 7.55 15.52 -10.08
C GLY A 370 6.26 15.80 -10.85
N ALA A 371 6.36 15.90 -12.19
CA ALA A 371 5.21 16.17 -13.04
C ALA A 371 4.23 15.00 -13.03
N HIS A 372 4.73 13.78 -13.23
CA HIS A 372 3.94 12.57 -13.09
C HIS A 372 3.78 12.16 -11.63
N ASP A 373 4.81 12.32 -10.81
CA ASP A 373 4.86 12.03 -9.39
C ASP A 373 4.89 13.32 -8.55
N ASN A 374 3.80 13.86 -8.06
CA ASN A 374 2.41 13.51 -8.29
C ASN A 374 1.58 14.77 -8.63
N ALA A 375 2.20 15.73 -9.38
CA ALA A 375 1.43 16.86 -9.90
C ALA A 375 0.24 16.35 -10.74
N SER A 376 0.39 15.20 -11.41
CA SER A 376 -0.64 14.53 -12.20
C SER A 376 -1.86 14.16 -11.36
N GLY A 377 -1.68 13.49 -10.24
CA GLY A 377 -2.75 13.07 -9.35
C GLY A 377 -3.47 14.27 -8.72
N VAL A 378 -2.71 15.28 -8.25
CA VAL A 378 -3.30 16.52 -7.71
C VAL A 378 -4.15 17.22 -8.78
N SER A 379 -3.65 17.32 -10.01
CA SER A 379 -4.35 18.00 -11.11
C SER A 379 -5.65 17.32 -11.51
N ILE A 380 -5.65 15.98 -11.58
CA ILE A 380 -6.85 15.20 -11.85
C ILE A 380 -7.86 15.35 -10.71
N ASN A 381 -7.42 15.34 -9.45
CA ASN A 381 -8.31 15.56 -8.31
C ASN A 381 -8.89 16.98 -8.27
N LEU A 382 -8.11 18.01 -8.64
CA LEU A 382 -8.62 19.39 -8.76
C LEU A 382 -9.69 19.50 -9.86
N GLU A 383 -9.50 18.88 -11.02
CA GLU A 383 -10.50 18.89 -12.08
C GLU A 383 -11.75 18.05 -11.71
N ALA A 384 -11.58 16.93 -10.97
CA ALA A 384 -12.71 16.20 -10.38
C ALA A 384 -13.46 17.06 -9.35
N ALA A 385 -12.76 17.81 -8.51
CA ALA A 385 -13.35 18.76 -7.57
C ALA A 385 -14.18 19.84 -8.30
N ARG A 386 -13.67 20.36 -9.42
CA ARG A 386 -14.42 21.28 -10.28
C ARG A 386 -15.70 20.65 -10.82
N LEU A 387 -15.67 19.39 -11.27
CA LEU A 387 -16.88 18.71 -11.72
C LEU A 387 -17.92 18.62 -10.61
N PHE A 388 -17.51 18.25 -9.40
CA PHE A 388 -18.40 18.25 -8.24
C PHE A 388 -18.98 19.63 -7.91
N SER A 389 -18.15 20.69 -8.02
CA SER A 389 -18.60 22.07 -7.74
C SER A 389 -19.62 22.56 -8.77
N THR A 390 -19.62 22.03 -9.99
CA THR A 390 -20.55 22.44 -11.07
C THR A 390 -21.85 21.63 -11.12
N LEU A 391 -22.01 20.59 -10.27
CA LEU A 391 -23.24 19.82 -10.22
C LEU A 391 -24.43 20.70 -9.78
N PRO A 392 -25.58 20.63 -10.46
CA PRO A 392 -26.79 21.34 -10.05
C PRO A 392 -27.25 20.94 -8.63
N LYS A 393 -27.17 19.62 -8.35
CA LYS A 393 -27.41 19.07 -7.02
C LYS A 393 -26.15 18.34 -6.55
N LYS A 394 -25.60 18.80 -5.41
CA LYS A 394 -24.44 18.16 -4.80
C LYS A 394 -24.77 16.74 -4.33
N PRO A 395 -23.77 15.86 -4.16
CA PRO A 395 -23.99 14.50 -3.66
C PRO A 395 -24.68 14.46 -2.30
N ARG A 396 -25.21 13.32 -1.94
CA ARG A 396 -25.87 13.10 -0.64
C ARG A 396 -24.89 13.17 0.52
N ARG A 397 -23.74 12.46 0.40
CA ARG A 397 -22.61 12.54 1.34
C ARG A 397 -21.71 13.72 1.00
N SER A 398 -21.03 14.20 1.99
CA SER A 398 -19.97 15.20 1.82
C SER A 398 -18.74 14.62 1.14
N ILE A 399 -18.02 15.46 0.39
CA ILE A 399 -16.76 15.10 -0.24
C ILE A 399 -15.64 15.92 0.39
N LEU A 400 -14.58 15.25 0.83
CA LEU A 400 -13.33 15.89 1.22
C LEU A 400 -12.30 15.68 0.11
N PHE A 401 -11.62 16.75 -0.30
CA PHE A 401 -10.42 16.69 -1.12
C PHE A 401 -9.23 17.06 -0.24
N VAL A 402 -8.23 16.19 -0.19
CA VAL A 402 -7.05 16.35 0.66
C VAL A 402 -5.80 16.24 -0.20
N ALA A 403 -5.08 17.35 -0.36
CA ALA A 403 -3.73 17.33 -0.89
C ALA A 403 -2.77 17.08 0.28
N LEU A 404 -2.07 15.96 0.23
CA LEU A 404 -1.30 15.41 1.33
C LEU A 404 0.16 15.87 1.30
N THR A 405 0.80 15.91 2.46
CA THR A 405 2.23 16.17 2.65
C THR A 405 2.97 14.89 3.02
N GLY A 406 4.27 14.80 2.67
CA GLY A 406 5.17 13.79 3.19
C GLY A 406 4.85 12.35 2.80
N GLU A 407 4.26 12.14 1.64
CA GLU A 407 4.12 10.80 1.02
C GLU A 407 5.50 10.22 0.78
N GLU A 408 6.39 10.98 0.16
CA GLU A 408 7.77 10.64 -0.19
C GLU A 408 8.66 10.36 1.05
N MET A 409 8.21 10.80 2.20
CA MET A 409 8.86 10.57 3.49
C MET A 409 8.30 9.33 4.23
N GLY A 410 7.36 8.61 3.61
CA GLY A 410 6.75 7.37 4.12
C GLY A 410 5.28 7.51 4.51
N LEU A 411 4.43 8.08 3.67
CA LEU A 411 2.98 8.22 3.81
C LEU A 411 2.57 9.04 5.04
N LEU A 412 3.37 10.06 5.44
CA LEU A 412 3.20 10.70 6.75
C LEU A 412 1.93 11.52 6.86
N GLY A 413 1.58 12.28 5.81
CA GLY A 413 0.38 13.11 5.77
C GLY A 413 -0.90 12.29 5.76
N SER A 414 -0.94 11.22 4.96
CA SER A 414 -2.10 10.33 4.91
C SER A 414 -2.28 9.54 6.20
N ASP A 415 -1.18 9.03 6.79
CA ASP A 415 -1.23 8.29 8.04
C ASP A 415 -1.66 9.18 9.21
N TYR A 416 -1.17 10.43 9.23
CA TYR A 416 -1.62 11.42 10.20
C TYR A 416 -3.09 11.76 10.02
N PHE A 417 -3.54 12.08 8.79
CA PHE A 417 -4.95 12.42 8.53
C PHE A 417 -5.88 11.24 8.84
N ALA A 418 -5.58 10.04 8.39
CA ALA A 418 -6.41 8.87 8.65
C ALA A 418 -6.48 8.53 10.16
N SER A 419 -5.43 8.84 10.92
CA SER A 419 -5.39 8.64 12.37
C SER A 419 -6.04 9.78 13.15
N ASN A 420 -5.88 11.03 12.70
CA ASN A 420 -6.33 12.28 13.32
C ASN A 420 -7.09 13.18 12.32
N PRO A 421 -8.19 12.70 11.74
CA PRO A 421 -8.92 13.47 10.74
C PRO A 421 -9.53 14.74 11.34
N THR A 422 -9.75 15.75 10.50
CA THR A 422 -10.41 17.00 10.88
C THR A 422 -11.94 16.89 10.94
N VAL A 423 -12.47 15.72 10.61
CA VAL A 423 -13.89 15.34 10.74
C VAL A 423 -14.00 14.09 11.61
N PRO A 424 -15.19 13.73 12.15
CA PRO A 424 -15.32 12.50 12.94
C PRO A 424 -14.87 11.27 12.14
N LYS A 425 -13.95 10.51 12.71
CA LYS A 425 -13.28 9.38 12.04
C LYS A 425 -14.26 8.28 11.60
N ASP A 426 -15.23 7.97 12.44
CA ASP A 426 -16.30 6.99 12.19
C ASP A 426 -17.26 7.42 11.06
N LYS A 427 -17.15 8.67 10.60
CA LYS A 427 -17.94 9.24 9.51
C LYS A 427 -17.22 9.22 8.17
N ILE A 428 -15.94 8.88 8.13
CA ILE A 428 -15.23 8.63 6.86
C ILE A 428 -15.63 7.25 6.38
N VAL A 429 -16.30 7.19 5.22
CA VAL A 429 -16.89 5.94 4.71
C VAL A 429 -16.12 5.31 3.57
N ALA A 430 -15.32 6.09 2.84
CA ALA A 430 -14.53 5.63 1.72
C ALA A 430 -13.36 6.58 1.44
N ASN A 431 -12.31 6.02 0.84
CA ASN A 431 -11.19 6.78 0.30
C ASN A 431 -10.98 6.48 -1.18
N LEU A 432 -10.67 7.50 -1.97
CA LEU A 432 -10.20 7.41 -3.35
C LEU A 432 -8.83 8.08 -3.43
N CYS A 433 -7.83 7.32 -3.82
CA CYS A 433 -6.47 7.80 -4.00
C CYS A 433 -6.15 7.96 -5.49
N LEU A 434 -5.40 9.00 -5.80
CA LEU A 434 -4.80 9.17 -7.10
C LEU A 434 -3.34 9.58 -6.96
N ASP A 435 -2.49 8.68 -7.41
CA ASP A 435 -1.05 8.80 -7.36
C ASP A 435 -0.47 8.12 -8.60
N MET A 436 0.22 8.91 -9.45
CA MET A 436 0.83 8.45 -10.69
C MET A 436 -0.11 7.57 -11.54
N PRO A 437 -1.22 8.08 -12.06
CA PRO A 437 -2.20 7.29 -12.83
C PRO A 437 -1.63 6.67 -14.11
N PHE A 438 -0.50 7.16 -14.61
CA PHE A 438 0.25 6.71 -15.79
C PHE A 438 -0.50 6.89 -17.12
N PHE A 439 -0.70 8.13 -17.54
CA PHE A 439 -1.36 8.47 -18.80
C PHE A 439 -0.37 8.86 -19.91
N PHE A 440 0.57 7.96 -20.23
CA PHE A 440 1.50 8.08 -21.38
C PHE A 440 1.06 7.29 -22.61
N HIS A 441 -0.16 6.81 -22.60
CA HIS A 441 -0.83 6.10 -23.69
C HIS A 441 -2.35 6.22 -23.52
N PRO A 442 -3.14 5.91 -24.55
CA PRO A 442 -4.60 5.90 -24.44
C PRO A 442 -5.08 5.03 -23.26
N LEU A 443 -6.04 5.52 -22.50
CA LEU A 443 -6.64 4.76 -21.39
C LEU A 443 -7.71 3.82 -21.95
N LEU A 444 -7.36 2.55 -22.15
CA LEU A 444 -8.25 1.51 -22.67
C LEU A 444 -8.64 0.50 -21.57
N ASP A 445 -7.78 0.32 -20.58
CA ASP A 445 -8.04 -0.51 -19.42
C ASP A 445 -7.46 0.13 -18.14
N ILE A 446 -8.02 -0.27 -17.01
CA ILE A 446 -7.61 0.19 -15.67
C ILE A 446 -7.39 -0.97 -14.71
N VAL A 447 -6.50 -0.77 -13.76
CA VAL A 447 -6.33 -1.62 -12.57
C VAL A 447 -6.82 -0.84 -11.34
N PRO A 448 -8.05 -1.10 -10.86
CA PRO A 448 -8.62 -0.42 -9.70
C PRO A 448 -8.28 -1.15 -8.41
N TYR A 449 -7.05 -0.98 -7.92
CA TYR A 449 -6.59 -1.59 -6.66
C TYR A 449 -7.54 -1.27 -5.51
N GLY A 450 -7.92 -2.29 -4.76
CA GLY A 450 -8.84 -2.19 -3.62
C GLY A 450 -10.32 -2.41 -3.97
N SER A 451 -10.68 -2.42 -5.25
CA SER A 451 -12.07 -2.65 -5.68
C SER A 451 -12.55 -4.07 -5.34
N GLU A 452 -11.65 -5.04 -5.36
CA GLU A 452 -11.91 -6.44 -5.02
C GLU A 452 -12.16 -6.68 -3.53
N HIS A 453 -11.78 -5.74 -2.67
CA HIS A 453 -11.86 -5.87 -1.22
C HIS A 453 -13.18 -5.38 -0.63
N SER A 454 -13.98 -4.61 -1.37
CA SER A 454 -15.15 -3.94 -0.81
C SER A 454 -16.32 -3.80 -1.78
N SER A 455 -17.48 -3.40 -1.24
CA SER A 455 -18.69 -3.10 -2.02
C SER A 455 -18.53 -1.93 -3.01
N MET A 456 -17.42 -1.18 -2.97
CA MET A 456 -17.13 -0.12 -3.93
C MET A 456 -16.91 -0.63 -5.36
N LYS A 457 -16.67 -1.95 -5.54
CA LYS A 457 -16.51 -2.60 -6.84
C LYS A 457 -17.60 -2.20 -7.84
N GLY A 458 -18.87 -2.18 -7.41
CA GLY A 458 -19.98 -1.82 -8.30
C GLY A 458 -19.90 -0.39 -8.84
N ALA A 459 -19.43 0.57 -8.03
CA ALA A 459 -19.22 1.93 -8.48
C ALA A 459 -18.08 2.03 -9.51
N VAL A 460 -17.01 1.25 -9.31
CA VAL A 460 -15.90 1.15 -10.27
C VAL A 460 -16.38 0.55 -11.60
N GLU A 461 -17.12 -0.54 -11.57
CA GLU A 461 -17.66 -1.20 -12.78
C GLU A 461 -18.58 -0.29 -13.57
N ALA A 462 -19.47 0.44 -12.89
CA ALA A 462 -20.37 1.40 -13.53
C ALA A 462 -19.62 2.57 -14.17
N ALA A 463 -18.62 3.12 -13.48
CA ALA A 463 -17.78 4.20 -13.99
C ALA A 463 -16.94 3.74 -15.20
N ALA A 464 -16.28 2.59 -15.09
CA ALA A 464 -15.48 2.02 -16.18
C ALA A 464 -16.31 1.77 -17.45
N LYS A 465 -17.51 1.20 -17.29
CA LYS A 465 -18.47 1.01 -18.38
C LYS A 465 -18.86 2.33 -19.05
N PHE A 466 -19.13 3.38 -18.27
CA PHE A 466 -19.51 4.68 -18.82
C PHE A 466 -18.36 5.33 -19.59
N VAL A 467 -17.14 5.27 -19.04
CA VAL A 467 -15.94 5.84 -19.68
C VAL A 467 -15.50 5.01 -20.89
N GLY A 468 -15.94 3.75 -21.00
CA GLY A 468 -15.58 2.85 -22.09
C GLY A 468 -14.18 2.25 -21.93
N VAL A 469 -13.79 1.94 -20.68
CA VAL A 469 -12.53 1.28 -20.34
C VAL A 469 -12.79 -0.11 -19.75
N GLN A 470 -11.87 -1.05 -19.98
CA GLN A 470 -11.93 -2.38 -19.38
C GLN A 470 -11.35 -2.36 -17.97
N ILE A 471 -11.77 -3.29 -17.12
CA ILE A 471 -11.13 -3.55 -15.82
C ILE A 471 -10.19 -4.73 -16.01
N ALA A 472 -8.92 -4.50 -15.76
CA ALA A 472 -7.86 -5.51 -15.79
C ALA A 472 -7.48 -5.97 -14.39
N GLN A 473 -6.93 -7.17 -14.31
CA GLN A 473 -6.24 -7.65 -13.11
C GLN A 473 -4.88 -6.96 -12.97
N ASP A 474 -4.33 -6.95 -11.75
CA ASP A 474 -2.98 -6.46 -11.50
C ASP A 474 -1.96 -7.27 -12.34
N PRO A 475 -1.26 -6.65 -13.29
CA PRO A 475 -0.29 -7.35 -14.14
C PRO A 475 1.05 -7.64 -13.44
N ILE A 476 1.29 -7.05 -12.28
CA ILE A 476 2.55 -7.15 -11.51
C ILE A 476 2.27 -7.33 -10.01
N PRO A 477 1.48 -8.35 -9.61
CA PRO A 477 1.01 -8.49 -8.23
C PRO A 477 2.16 -8.61 -7.20
N GLU A 478 3.35 -9.05 -7.64
CA GLU A 478 4.55 -9.10 -6.80
C GLU A 478 5.04 -7.71 -6.35
N GLN A 479 4.65 -6.64 -7.03
CA GLN A 479 4.93 -5.25 -6.63
C GLN A 479 4.06 -4.80 -5.46
N SER A 480 2.95 -5.50 -5.17
CA SER A 480 2.02 -5.21 -4.07
C SER A 480 1.58 -3.74 -4.04
N VAL A 481 1.22 -3.22 -5.21
CA VAL A 481 0.91 -1.80 -5.43
C VAL A 481 -0.19 -1.30 -4.51
N PHE A 482 -1.17 -2.14 -4.17
CA PHE A 482 -2.23 -1.82 -3.20
C PHE A 482 -1.72 -1.36 -1.82
N MET A 483 -0.46 -1.65 -1.47
CA MET A 483 0.09 -1.27 -0.16
C MET A 483 1.04 -0.06 -0.21
N ARG A 484 1.23 0.57 -1.39
CA ARG A 484 2.37 1.46 -1.64
C ARG A 484 2.03 2.92 -1.83
N SER A 485 0.78 3.34 -1.55
CA SER A 485 0.38 4.74 -1.63
C SER A 485 -0.60 5.10 -0.51
N ASP A 486 -0.99 6.34 -0.44
CA ASP A 486 -1.74 7.00 0.63
C ASP A 486 -3.05 6.33 1.03
N HIS A 487 -3.74 5.64 0.10
CA HIS A 487 -4.97 4.91 0.40
C HIS A 487 -4.78 3.83 1.47
N PHE A 488 -3.58 3.24 1.55
CA PHE A 488 -3.32 2.18 2.53
C PHE A 488 -3.34 2.70 3.98
N SER A 489 -3.07 3.98 4.19
CA SER A 489 -3.26 4.64 5.48
C SER A 489 -4.73 4.58 5.95
N PHE A 490 -5.68 4.73 5.04
CA PHE A 490 -7.11 4.60 5.31
C PHE A 490 -7.53 3.14 5.51
N VAL A 491 -7.03 2.22 4.70
CA VAL A 491 -7.22 0.77 4.87
C VAL A 491 -6.86 0.33 6.29
N ARG A 492 -5.72 0.78 6.81
CA ARG A 492 -5.28 0.50 8.19
C ARG A 492 -6.20 1.06 9.27
N GLN A 493 -7.04 2.03 8.95
CA GLN A 493 -8.07 2.57 9.84
C GLN A 493 -9.44 1.92 9.62
N GLY A 494 -9.50 0.84 8.82
CA GLY A 494 -10.72 0.10 8.54
C GLY A 494 -11.63 0.74 7.48
N ILE A 495 -11.13 1.72 6.74
CA ILE A 495 -11.87 2.46 5.72
C ILE A 495 -11.61 1.83 4.36
N PRO A 496 -12.64 1.35 3.62
CA PRO A 496 -12.49 0.89 2.24
C PRO A 496 -11.89 1.96 1.34
N ALA A 497 -10.93 1.56 0.51
CA ALA A 497 -10.18 2.50 -0.32
C ALA A 497 -9.96 1.96 -1.73
N ILE A 498 -9.97 2.85 -2.72
CA ILE A 498 -9.72 2.58 -4.15
C ILE A 498 -8.53 3.40 -4.63
N TYR A 499 -7.67 2.75 -5.40
CA TYR A 499 -6.52 3.36 -6.06
C TYR A 499 -6.49 2.93 -7.54
N VAL A 500 -6.79 3.85 -8.46
CA VAL A 500 -6.95 3.52 -9.89
C VAL A 500 -5.70 3.88 -10.67
N LYS A 501 -5.17 2.92 -11.42
CA LYS A 501 -4.07 3.11 -12.38
C LYS A 501 -4.46 2.66 -13.78
N SER A 502 -3.75 3.15 -14.80
CA SER A 502 -3.84 2.61 -16.16
C SER A 502 -3.39 1.16 -16.19
N GLY A 503 -4.02 0.36 -17.05
CA GLY A 503 -3.66 -1.04 -17.29
C GLY A 503 -2.56 -1.21 -18.35
N SER A 504 -2.56 -2.36 -18.99
CA SER A 504 -1.50 -2.77 -19.93
C SER A 504 -1.81 -2.43 -21.39
N THR A 505 -3.08 -2.17 -21.72
CA THR A 505 -3.55 -2.02 -23.09
C THR A 505 -3.30 -0.62 -23.61
N THR A 506 -2.53 -0.50 -24.69
CA THR A 506 -2.15 0.79 -25.30
C THR A 506 -2.88 1.10 -26.61
N GLY A 507 -3.54 0.10 -27.22
CA GLY A 507 -4.19 0.22 -28.51
C GLY A 507 -3.25 0.02 -29.70
N ASP A 508 -1.98 -0.25 -29.46
CA ASP A 508 -0.94 -0.60 -30.41
C ASP A 508 -0.11 -1.80 -29.90
N ASP A 509 1.01 -2.10 -30.51
CA ASP A 509 1.89 -3.24 -30.15
C ASP A 509 2.69 -3.03 -28.86
N ARG A 510 2.60 -1.86 -28.20
CA ARG A 510 3.25 -1.59 -26.93
C ARG A 510 2.48 -2.21 -25.78
N ASN A 511 3.13 -2.32 -24.62
CA ASN A 511 2.53 -2.79 -23.39
C ASN A 511 2.65 -1.71 -22.30
N GLY A 512 1.53 -1.21 -21.79
CA GLY A 512 1.48 -0.11 -20.83
C GLY A 512 2.20 -0.44 -19.51
N THR A 513 2.12 -1.69 -19.04
CA THR A 513 2.88 -2.14 -17.86
C THR A 513 4.38 -2.04 -18.09
N LYS A 514 4.86 -2.50 -19.25
CA LYS A 514 6.28 -2.39 -19.60
C LYS A 514 6.71 -0.93 -19.70
N LEU A 515 5.91 -0.08 -20.32
CA LEU A 515 6.19 1.37 -20.39
C LEU A 515 6.31 1.98 -18.99
N ASN A 516 5.42 1.61 -18.06
CA ASN A 516 5.49 2.08 -16.67
C ASN A 516 6.75 1.56 -15.96
N LEU A 517 7.11 0.29 -16.11
CA LEU A 517 8.32 -0.28 -15.51
C LEU A 517 9.59 0.38 -16.05
N ASP A 518 9.67 0.59 -17.36
CA ASP A 518 10.81 1.26 -18.01
C ASP A 518 10.91 2.73 -17.54
N TRP A 519 9.79 3.45 -17.45
CA TRP A 519 9.74 4.81 -16.94
C TRP A 519 10.20 4.86 -15.46
N ARG A 520 9.71 3.92 -14.63
CA ARG A 520 10.16 3.82 -13.23
C ARG A 520 11.64 3.52 -13.09
N ALA A 521 12.20 2.73 -13.96
CA ALA A 521 13.62 2.38 -13.92
C ALA A 521 14.55 3.53 -14.34
N THR A 522 14.05 4.53 -15.07
CA THR A 522 14.89 5.55 -15.73
C THR A 522 14.57 6.99 -15.35
N ILE A 523 13.32 7.28 -14.98
CA ILE A 523 12.81 8.65 -14.80
C ILE A 523 12.26 8.86 -13.38
N TYR A 524 11.60 7.89 -12.80
CA TYR A 524 11.03 7.97 -11.45
C TYR A 524 12.04 8.46 -10.42
N HIS A 525 11.66 9.47 -9.64
CA HIS A 525 12.51 10.11 -8.63
C HIS A 525 13.79 10.74 -9.19
N THR A 526 13.68 11.29 -10.39
CA THR A 526 14.74 12.06 -11.03
C THR A 526 14.22 13.41 -11.53
N PRO A 527 15.09 14.41 -11.79
CA PRO A 527 14.69 15.66 -12.40
C PRO A 527 14.04 15.54 -13.78
N GLN A 528 14.15 14.39 -14.44
CA GLN A 528 13.54 14.15 -15.75
C GLN A 528 12.04 13.83 -15.66
N ASP A 529 11.45 13.69 -14.47
CA ASP A 529 10.00 13.69 -14.29
C ASP A 529 9.46 15.12 -14.36
N ASP A 530 9.44 15.68 -15.55
CA ASP A 530 9.05 17.04 -15.88
C ASP A 530 7.92 17.08 -16.93
N MET A 531 7.54 18.29 -17.38
CA MET A 531 6.48 18.48 -18.38
C MET A 531 6.89 18.13 -19.82
N ASN A 532 8.11 17.65 -20.07
CA ASN A 532 8.56 17.16 -21.37
C ASN A 532 8.19 15.67 -21.59
N GLN A 533 7.58 15.00 -20.61
CA GLN A 533 7.07 13.65 -20.76
C GLN A 533 5.89 13.60 -21.75
N PRO A 534 5.68 12.46 -22.46
CA PRO A 534 4.65 12.34 -23.49
C PRO A 534 3.25 12.10 -22.91
N PHE A 535 2.71 13.06 -22.18
CA PHE A 535 1.39 12.96 -21.56
C PHE A 535 0.26 12.88 -22.60
N ASP A 536 -0.63 11.91 -22.45
CA ASP A 536 -1.90 11.80 -23.18
C ASP A 536 -3.02 12.50 -22.39
N TRP A 537 -3.35 13.72 -22.76
CA TRP A 537 -4.36 14.53 -22.08
C TRP A 537 -5.77 13.95 -22.21
N THR A 538 -6.04 13.16 -23.24
CA THR A 538 -7.32 12.43 -23.37
C THR A 538 -7.41 11.32 -22.34
N ALA A 539 -6.32 10.59 -22.12
CA ALA A 539 -6.23 9.58 -21.06
C ALA A 539 -6.36 10.22 -19.67
N ALA A 540 -5.70 11.38 -19.43
CA ALA A 540 -5.86 12.14 -18.20
C ALA A 540 -7.33 12.54 -17.96
N ALA A 541 -8.03 13.02 -18.99
CA ALA A 541 -9.44 13.36 -18.88
C ALA A 541 -10.32 12.14 -18.52
N ARG A 542 -10.01 10.97 -19.05
CA ARG A 542 -10.70 9.72 -18.69
C ARG A 542 -10.46 9.32 -17.24
N HIS A 543 -9.25 9.55 -16.70
CA HIS A 543 -8.99 9.38 -15.28
C HIS A 543 -9.83 10.32 -14.41
N VAL A 544 -10.01 11.59 -14.82
CA VAL A 544 -10.93 12.51 -14.12
C VAL A 544 -12.35 11.97 -14.12
N GLN A 545 -12.83 11.49 -15.28
CA GLN A 545 -14.18 10.90 -15.39
C GLN A 545 -14.36 9.72 -14.44
N LEU A 546 -13.38 8.81 -14.37
CA LEU A 546 -13.40 7.66 -13.48
C LEU A 546 -13.44 8.12 -12.01
N GLN A 547 -12.51 8.96 -11.59
CA GLN A 547 -12.43 9.45 -10.21
C GLN A 547 -13.75 10.14 -9.80
N PHE A 548 -14.23 11.05 -10.63
CA PHE A 548 -15.48 11.75 -10.39
C PHE A 548 -16.67 10.78 -10.25
N LEU A 549 -16.83 9.82 -11.18
CA LEU A 549 -17.99 8.92 -11.18
C LEU A 549 -17.93 7.90 -10.05
N ILE A 550 -16.77 7.31 -9.75
CA ILE A 550 -16.61 6.37 -8.62
C ILE A 550 -17.01 7.07 -7.32
N GLY A 551 -16.46 8.25 -7.05
CA GLY A 551 -16.78 8.97 -5.83
C GLY A 551 -18.20 9.51 -5.80
N TYR A 552 -18.75 9.97 -6.92
CA TYR A 552 -20.14 10.40 -7.02
C TYR A 552 -21.09 9.24 -6.68
N LEU A 553 -20.91 8.07 -7.29
CA LEU A 553 -21.73 6.89 -7.03
C LEU A 553 -21.62 6.43 -5.57
N THR A 554 -20.40 6.44 -5.02
CA THR A 554 -20.16 6.13 -3.60
C THR A 554 -20.87 7.12 -2.68
N ALA A 555 -20.80 8.41 -3.00
CA ALA A 555 -21.46 9.45 -2.19
C ALA A 555 -22.99 9.46 -2.32
N GLN A 556 -23.54 8.94 -3.42
CA GLN A 556 -24.99 8.83 -3.66
C GLN A 556 -25.60 7.54 -3.11
N ALA A 557 -24.82 6.52 -2.84
CA ALA A 557 -25.30 5.22 -2.39
C ALA A 557 -26.13 5.33 -1.09
N ASN A 558 -27.17 4.49 -0.96
CA ASN A 558 -27.94 4.42 0.27
C ASN A 558 -27.10 3.85 1.42
N ASP A 559 -26.39 2.77 1.14
CA ASP A 559 -25.57 2.07 2.11
C ASP A 559 -24.14 2.65 2.15
N ARG A 560 -23.48 2.49 3.29
CA ARG A 560 -22.06 2.76 3.42
C ARG A 560 -21.27 1.69 2.66
N PRO A 561 -20.12 2.04 2.06
CA PRO A 561 -19.15 1.02 1.63
C PRO A 561 -18.77 0.09 2.78
N VAL A 562 -18.71 -1.22 2.48
CA VAL A 562 -18.35 -2.27 3.44
C VAL A 562 -17.31 -3.20 2.83
N TRP A 563 -16.48 -3.77 3.67
CA TRP A 563 -15.54 -4.83 3.29
C TRP A 563 -16.29 -6.10 2.92
N ASN A 564 -15.78 -6.84 1.95
CA ASN A 564 -16.35 -8.13 1.58
C ASN A 564 -16.18 -9.15 2.71
N ALA A 565 -17.12 -10.06 2.85
CA ALA A 565 -17.02 -11.14 3.83
C ALA A 565 -15.75 -11.98 3.62
N GLY A 566 -14.97 -12.19 4.68
CA GLY A 566 -13.72 -12.94 4.63
C GLY A 566 -12.55 -12.19 3.99
N ASP A 567 -12.71 -10.92 3.65
CA ASP A 567 -11.59 -10.11 3.18
C ASP A 567 -10.51 -9.98 4.27
N PHE A 568 -9.26 -10.16 3.87
CA PHE A 568 -8.13 -10.13 4.80
C PHE A 568 -7.98 -8.78 5.50
N PHE A 569 -8.00 -7.68 4.74
CA PHE A 569 -7.84 -6.34 5.31
C PHE A 569 -9.08 -5.90 6.08
N GLY A 570 -10.26 -6.26 5.58
CA GLY A 570 -11.52 -6.07 6.28
C GLY A 570 -11.58 -6.79 7.62
N THR A 571 -11.10 -8.05 7.68
CA THR A 571 -11.01 -8.83 8.92
C THR A 571 -9.99 -8.22 9.89
N LYS A 572 -8.86 -7.73 9.37
CA LYS A 572 -7.75 -7.25 10.18
C LYS A 572 -7.97 -5.84 10.72
N PHE A 573 -8.55 -4.96 9.94
CA PHE A 573 -8.69 -3.54 10.25
C PHE A 573 -10.11 -3.05 10.37
N GLY A 574 -11.07 -3.74 9.75
CA GLY A 574 -12.47 -3.35 9.77
C GLY A 574 -13.10 -3.49 11.15
N SER A 575 -14.07 -2.63 11.44
CA SER A 575 -14.97 -2.84 12.58
C SER A 575 -16.00 -3.91 12.23
N LYS A 576 -16.61 -4.56 13.23
CA LYS A 576 -17.71 -5.54 13.01
C LYS A 576 -18.87 -4.98 12.18
N ALA A 577 -19.08 -3.66 12.22
CA ALA A 577 -20.11 -2.96 11.45
C ALA A 577 -19.71 -2.67 9.99
N SER A 578 -18.42 -2.75 9.65
CA SER A 578 -17.88 -2.45 8.31
C SER A 578 -17.58 -3.69 7.46
N VAL A 579 -17.88 -4.90 7.97
CA VAL A 579 -17.69 -6.17 7.28
C VAL A 579 -19.05 -6.84 7.09
N LYS A 580 -19.41 -7.19 5.86
CA LYS A 580 -20.61 -7.95 5.51
C LYS A 580 -20.25 -9.25 4.83
#